data_e5ca8d3d854205bfe94c41fcce24b750
#
_entry.id   e5ca8d3d854205bfe94c41fcce24b750
#
_cell.length_a   1.000
_cell.length_b   1.000
_cell.length_c   1.000
_cell.angle_alpha   90.00
_cell.angle_beta   90.00
_cell.angle_gamma   90.00
#
_symmetry.space_group_name_H-M   'P 1'
#
loop_
_entity.id
_entity.type
_entity.pdbx_description
1 polymer ?
#
loop_
_entity_poly.entity_id
_entity_poly.type
_entity_poly.pdbx_seq_one_letter_code
_entity_poly.pdbx_strand_id
1 'polypeptide(L)'
;MLMSDLYGSMVFDDRVMSKRLPKDTYRELKRCCALDLPLSRETANIVANEMKDWAVEKGVTHFTHWFQPLTGITAEKHDSFIAPTKNGGVIMELSGKELIKGEPDASSFPSGGLRSTFEARGYTAWDPTSYAFIKDGILCIPTAFCSYNGDALDKKTPLLRSMEAINRQGTRLLAILGKKTERINVSVGPEQEYFLIDTAMYEKRKDLFYTGRTLFGARPPKGQELSDHYFGAIKPRVVKYMKELDEELWKLGILAKTKHNEVAPAQHEFAPIFTTVNVATDQNQLTMEIMKKVAAKHNMTCLLHEKPFDGVNGSGKHNNWSISTDSGNLLDPGKSPQDNAQFLLILAAVIAAVDTHQDLLRIAVASASNDHRLGANEAPPAIVSMFLGEELTGIMQAIADGRTYSRRAKCEVEIGVHVLPKFSMDSSD
;
A
#
# COMPACT_ATOMS: atom_id res chain seq x y z
N MET A 1 -8.07 20.51 18.61
CA MET A 1 -8.82 19.92 17.51
C MET A 1 -9.15 18.48 17.90
N LEU A 2 -10.41 18.06 17.76
CA LEU A 2 -10.79 16.68 18.03
C LEU A 2 -10.18 15.78 16.94
N MET A 3 -9.86 14.52 17.27
CA MET A 3 -9.34 13.55 16.30
C MET A 3 -10.30 13.38 15.11
N SER A 4 -11.61 13.40 15.36
CA SER A 4 -12.66 13.35 14.33
C SER A 4 -12.57 14.48 13.29
N ASP A 5 -12.10 15.65 13.70
CA ASP A 5 -11.97 16.83 12.83
C ASP A 5 -10.64 16.79 12.06
N LEU A 6 -9.62 16.14 12.63
CA LEU A 6 -8.32 15.98 12.02
C LEU A 6 -8.31 14.91 10.93
N TYR A 7 -9.01 13.80 11.17
CA TYR A 7 -9.00 12.65 10.28
C TYR A 7 -9.56 12.97 8.89
N GLY A 8 -8.75 12.75 7.87
CA GLY A 8 -9.10 13.02 6.48
C GLY A 8 -9.28 14.51 6.17
N SER A 9 -8.80 15.43 7.05
CA SER A 9 -8.96 16.87 6.84
C SER A 9 -8.25 17.37 5.58
N MET A 10 -7.25 16.63 5.11
CA MET A 10 -6.48 16.92 3.90
C MET A 10 -6.79 15.93 2.75
N VAL A 11 -7.96 15.28 2.77
CA VAL A 11 -8.37 14.31 1.73
C VAL A 11 -9.67 14.76 1.08
N PHE A 12 -9.72 14.71 -0.24
CA PHE A 12 -10.93 14.92 -1.03
C PHE A 12 -11.73 13.62 -1.10
N ASP A 13 -12.23 13.18 0.08
CA ASP A 13 -12.93 11.92 0.27
C ASP A 13 -14.43 12.01 0.00
N ASP A 14 -15.15 10.90 0.20
CA ASP A 14 -16.60 10.82 0.00
C ASP A 14 -17.37 11.83 0.85
N ARG A 15 -16.88 12.19 2.05
CA ARG A 15 -17.50 13.20 2.92
C ARG A 15 -17.42 14.60 2.30
N VAL A 16 -16.30 14.90 1.66
CA VAL A 16 -16.07 16.16 0.96
C VAL A 16 -16.82 16.16 -0.36
N MET A 17 -16.66 15.12 -1.18
CA MET A 17 -17.29 14.99 -2.49
C MET A 17 -18.81 15.04 -2.43
N SER A 18 -19.43 14.31 -1.49
CA SER A 18 -20.90 14.27 -1.35
C SER A 18 -21.52 15.62 -0.97
N LYS A 19 -20.73 16.52 -0.34
CA LYS A 19 -21.19 17.88 0.03
C LYS A 19 -20.96 18.90 -1.08
N ARG A 20 -19.93 18.73 -1.90
CA ARG A 20 -19.50 19.72 -2.90
C ARG A 20 -20.00 19.41 -4.29
N LEU A 21 -20.00 18.15 -4.68
CA LEU A 21 -20.43 17.75 -6.01
C LEU A 21 -21.96 17.78 -6.14
N PRO A 22 -22.50 18.17 -7.31
CA PRO A 22 -23.91 17.92 -7.64
C PRO A 22 -24.25 16.44 -7.44
N LYS A 23 -25.43 16.14 -6.91
CA LYS A 23 -25.82 14.76 -6.55
C LYS A 23 -25.67 13.75 -7.69
N ASP A 24 -26.00 14.16 -8.90
CA ASP A 24 -25.93 13.27 -10.07
C ASP A 24 -24.47 13.04 -10.50
N THR A 25 -23.63 14.07 -10.45
CA THR A 25 -22.18 13.96 -10.68
C THR A 25 -21.53 13.01 -9.69
N TYR A 26 -21.86 13.14 -8.40
CA TYR A 26 -21.32 12.26 -7.35
C TYR A 26 -21.76 10.79 -7.56
N ARG A 27 -23.04 10.54 -7.88
CA ARG A 27 -23.54 9.20 -8.17
C ARG A 27 -22.86 8.59 -9.39
N GLU A 28 -22.70 9.37 -10.46
CA GLU A 28 -22.03 8.91 -11.69
C GLU A 28 -20.56 8.57 -11.41
N LEU A 29 -19.84 9.43 -10.69
CA LEU A 29 -18.46 9.14 -10.28
C LEU A 29 -18.38 7.83 -9.49
N LYS A 30 -19.23 7.64 -8.48
CA LYS A 30 -19.26 6.40 -7.68
C LYS A 30 -19.59 5.18 -8.52
N ARG A 31 -20.52 5.29 -9.45
CA ARG A 31 -20.89 4.22 -10.39
C ARG A 31 -19.70 3.85 -11.29
N CYS A 32 -19.01 4.84 -11.84
CA CYS A 32 -17.84 4.61 -12.67
C CYS A 32 -16.73 3.92 -11.88
N CYS A 33 -16.44 4.36 -10.64
CA CYS A 33 -15.45 3.73 -9.78
C CYS A 33 -15.81 2.28 -9.40
N ALA A 34 -17.09 2.00 -9.14
CA ALA A 34 -17.54 0.67 -8.73
C ALA A 34 -17.50 -0.35 -9.88
N LEU A 35 -17.79 0.09 -11.10
CA LEU A 35 -17.96 -0.76 -12.28
C LEU A 35 -16.81 -0.65 -13.31
N ASP A 36 -15.74 0.06 -13.00
CA ASP A 36 -14.62 0.35 -13.92
C ASP A 36 -15.06 0.93 -15.26
N LEU A 37 -16.02 1.87 -15.21
CA LEU A 37 -16.52 2.54 -16.40
C LEU A 37 -15.74 3.83 -16.68
N PRO A 38 -15.56 4.19 -17.95
CA PRO A 38 -14.93 5.46 -18.30
C PRO A 38 -15.79 6.64 -17.82
N LEU A 39 -15.14 7.63 -17.23
CA LEU A 39 -15.79 8.84 -16.76
C LEU A 39 -16.05 9.79 -17.94
N SER A 40 -17.25 10.39 -18.01
CA SER A 40 -17.56 11.40 -19.01
C SER A 40 -16.69 12.66 -18.80
N ARG A 41 -16.37 13.37 -19.89
CA ARG A 41 -15.61 14.62 -19.80
C ARG A 41 -16.36 15.70 -19.00
N GLU A 42 -17.67 15.72 -19.07
CA GLU A 42 -18.50 16.65 -18.32
C GLU A 42 -18.40 16.40 -16.82
N THR A 43 -18.58 15.16 -16.39
CA THR A 43 -18.42 14.74 -14.99
C THR A 43 -17.01 15.04 -14.50
N ALA A 44 -15.99 14.75 -15.30
CA ALA A 44 -14.60 15.03 -14.96
C ALA A 44 -14.32 16.54 -14.78
N ASN A 45 -14.89 17.41 -15.60
CA ASN A 45 -14.76 18.87 -15.47
C ASN A 45 -15.36 19.37 -14.15
N ILE A 46 -16.53 18.88 -13.78
CA ILE A 46 -17.17 19.25 -12.50
C ILE A 46 -16.32 18.78 -11.31
N VAL A 47 -15.86 17.54 -11.34
CA VAL A 47 -15.02 16.99 -10.27
C VAL A 47 -13.70 17.76 -10.15
N ALA A 48 -13.03 18.05 -11.27
CA ALA A 48 -11.78 18.79 -11.30
C ALA A 48 -11.95 20.20 -10.72
N ASN A 49 -13.00 20.92 -11.10
CA ASN A 49 -13.26 22.26 -10.57
C ASN A 49 -13.51 22.23 -9.06
N GLU A 50 -14.37 21.35 -8.56
CA GLU A 50 -14.65 21.24 -7.13
C GLU A 50 -13.43 20.78 -6.30
N MET A 51 -12.62 19.91 -6.86
CA MET A 51 -11.36 19.47 -6.25
C MET A 51 -10.37 20.63 -6.15
N LYS A 52 -10.23 21.43 -7.22
CA LYS A 52 -9.42 22.64 -7.23
C LYS A 52 -9.94 23.67 -6.22
N ASP A 53 -11.24 23.97 -6.22
CA ASP A 53 -11.82 24.96 -5.31
C ASP A 53 -11.62 24.54 -3.84
N TRP A 54 -11.81 23.26 -3.52
CA TRP A 54 -11.51 22.71 -2.21
C TRP A 54 -10.03 22.88 -1.83
N ALA A 55 -9.11 22.66 -2.76
CA ALA A 55 -7.69 22.82 -2.52
C ALA A 55 -7.30 24.29 -2.33
N VAL A 56 -7.83 25.18 -3.15
CA VAL A 56 -7.59 26.63 -3.06
C VAL A 56 -8.10 27.21 -1.73
N GLU A 57 -9.27 26.78 -1.24
CA GLU A 57 -9.79 27.15 0.09
C GLU A 57 -8.83 26.75 1.24
N LYS A 58 -7.96 25.75 1.00
CA LYS A 58 -6.90 25.33 1.94
C LYS A 58 -5.54 26.00 1.68
N GLY A 59 -5.51 27.00 0.78
CA GLY A 59 -4.29 27.77 0.46
C GLY A 59 -3.38 27.10 -0.57
N VAL A 60 -3.85 26.07 -1.26
CA VAL A 60 -3.07 25.37 -2.29
C VAL A 60 -3.10 26.14 -3.61
N THR A 61 -1.97 26.25 -4.27
CA THR A 61 -1.82 26.98 -5.55
C THR A 61 -1.37 26.08 -6.70
N HIS A 62 -0.92 24.87 -6.39
CA HIS A 62 -0.36 23.90 -7.33
C HIS A 62 -0.97 22.53 -7.13
N PHE A 63 -0.93 21.72 -8.19
CA PHE A 63 -1.30 20.31 -8.14
C PHE A 63 -0.21 19.45 -8.77
N THR A 64 -0.28 18.17 -8.53
CA THR A 64 0.59 17.17 -9.16
C THR A 64 -0.19 15.91 -9.48
N HIS A 65 0.14 15.27 -10.59
CA HIS A 65 -0.20 13.89 -10.83
C HIS A 65 0.77 13.01 -10.03
N TRP A 66 0.33 12.61 -8.87
CA TRP A 66 1.12 11.83 -7.92
C TRP A 66 1.09 10.35 -8.29
N PHE A 67 2.25 9.71 -8.42
CA PHE A 67 2.35 8.30 -8.78
C PHE A 67 3.51 7.61 -8.05
N GLN A 68 3.54 6.27 -8.12
CA GLN A 68 4.56 5.40 -7.53
C GLN A 68 5.60 5.04 -8.60
N PRO A 69 6.78 5.68 -8.65
CA PRO A 69 7.79 5.40 -9.66
C PRO A 69 8.39 4.01 -9.49
N LEU A 70 9.04 3.48 -10.53
CA LEU A 70 9.76 2.21 -10.44
C LEU A 70 10.94 2.28 -9.46
N THR A 71 11.52 3.45 -9.29
CA THR A 71 12.57 3.74 -8.31
C THR A 71 12.13 4.86 -7.38
N GLY A 72 12.47 4.78 -6.10
CA GLY A 72 12.04 5.73 -5.09
C GLY A 72 10.63 5.46 -4.56
N ILE A 73 10.13 6.36 -3.70
CA ILE A 73 8.85 6.17 -2.98
C ILE A 73 7.70 6.78 -3.77
N THR A 74 7.78 8.09 -4.06
CA THR A 74 6.76 8.84 -4.80
C THR A 74 7.38 9.73 -5.86
N ALA A 75 6.60 10.09 -6.88
CA ALA A 75 6.99 11.01 -7.93
C ALA A 75 5.96 12.11 -8.13
N GLU A 76 6.43 13.33 -8.31
CA GLU A 76 5.64 14.54 -8.41
C GLU A 76 6.22 15.50 -9.44
N LYS A 77 5.33 16.17 -10.20
CA LYS A 77 5.66 17.31 -11.04
C LYS A 77 4.60 18.39 -10.78
N HIS A 78 4.98 19.47 -10.12
CA HIS A 78 4.03 20.48 -9.67
C HIS A 78 3.66 21.41 -10.82
N ASP A 79 2.37 21.45 -11.14
CA ASP A 79 1.77 22.37 -12.09
C ASP A 79 0.92 23.41 -11.35
N SER A 80 0.95 24.68 -11.77
CA SER A 80 0.14 25.73 -11.17
C SER A 80 -1.29 25.68 -11.65
N PHE A 81 -2.25 26.00 -10.77
CA PHE A 81 -3.64 26.25 -11.19
C PHE A 81 -3.80 27.51 -12.03
N ILE A 82 -2.78 28.38 -12.09
CA ILE A 82 -2.89 29.67 -12.75
C ILE A 82 -2.90 29.49 -14.28
N ALA A 83 -3.96 29.93 -14.92
CA ALA A 83 -4.08 30.02 -16.37
C ALA A 83 -4.25 31.49 -16.81
N PRO A 84 -3.59 31.92 -17.92
CA PRO A 84 -3.74 33.27 -18.42
C PRO A 84 -5.11 33.47 -19.09
N THR A 85 -5.72 34.63 -18.89
CA THR A 85 -6.94 35.03 -19.61
C THR A 85 -6.60 35.83 -20.86
N LYS A 86 -7.52 35.85 -21.82
CA LYS A 86 -7.35 36.64 -23.07
C LYS A 86 -7.16 38.13 -22.82
N ASN A 87 -7.59 38.63 -21.69
CA ASN A 87 -7.53 40.07 -21.33
C ASN A 87 -6.31 40.45 -20.47
N GLY A 88 -5.28 39.59 -20.41
CA GLY A 88 -4.06 39.83 -19.66
C GLY A 88 -4.14 39.58 -18.15
N GLY A 89 -5.27 39.05 -17.66
CA GLY A 89 -5.44 38.59 -16.28
C GLY A 89 -5.10 37.10 -16.12
N VAL A 90 -5.39 36.56 -14.90
CA VAL A 90 -5.23 35.13 -14.59
C VAL A 90 -6.49 34.58 -13.94
N ILE A 91 -6.72 33.31 -14.13
CA ILE A 91 -7.75 32.52 -13.43
C ILE A 91 -7.09 31.32 -12.77
N MET A 92 -7.79 30.74 -11.79
CA MET A 92 -7.43 29.45 -11.20
C MET A 92 -8.26 28.36 -11.89
N GLU A 93 -7.60 27.42 -12.56
CA GLU A 93 -8.21 26.42 -13.40
C GLU A 93 -7.60 25.03 -13.18
N LEU A 94 -8.43 24.01 -13.20
CA LEU A 94 -8.09 22.62 -13.39
C LEU A 94 -9.17 21.99 -14.24
N SER A 95 -8.83 21.60 -15.47
CA SER A 95 -9.80 21.02 -16.40
C SER A 95 -9.96 19.52 -16.15
N GLY A 96 -11.12 18.96 -16.53
CA GLY A 96 -11.31 17.51 -16.48
C GLY A 96 -10.36 16.75 -17.40
N LYS A 97 -9.85 17.38 -18.47
CA LYS A 97 -8.82 16.80 -19.32
C LYS A 97 -7.51 16.63 -18.53
N GLU A 98 -7.10 17.66 -17.80
CA GLU A 98 -5.89 17.64 -16.96
C GLU A 98 -6.06 16.68 -15.79
N LEU A 99 -7.26 16.57 -15.20
CA LEU A 99 -7.53 15.61 -14.15
C LEU A 99 -7.37 14.18 -14.66
N ILE A 100 -8.01 13.83 -15.78
CA ILE A 100 -8.03 12.44 -16.27
C ILE A 100 -6.67 12.03 -16.81
N LYS A 101 -5.96 12.91 -17.52
CA LYS A 101 -4.72 12.58 -18.23
C LYS A 101 -3.74 13.73 -18.20
N GLY A 102 -2.62 13.52 -17.56
CA GLY A 102 -1.45 14.38 -17.66
C GLY A 102 -0.46 13.87 -18.72
N GLU A 103 0.34 14.79 -19.22
CA GLU A 103 1.46 14.50 -20.13
C GLU A 103 2.75 15.06 -19.49
N PRO A 104 3.24 14.46 -18.37
CA PRO A 104 4.51 14.89 -17.81
C PRO A 104 5.58 14.71 -18.89
N ASP A 105 6.36 15.76 -19.12
CA ASP A 105 7.43 15.69 -20.11
C ASP A 105 8.47 14.65 -19.69
N ALA A 106 8.49 13.55 -20.40
CA ALA A 106 9.36 12.42 -20.15
C ALA A 106 10.39 12.29 -21.29
N SER A 107 10.99 13.41 -21.68
CA SER A 107 12.07 13.46 -22.68
C SER A 107 13.28 12.59 -22.32
N SER A 108 13.37 12.13 -21.07
CA SER A 108 14.40 11.22 -20.56
C SER A 108 14.11 9.73 -20.74
N PHE A 109 12.95 9.34 -21.32
CA PHE A 109 12.76 7.92 -21.64
C PHE A 109 13.79 7.47 -22.67
N PRO A 110 14.48 6.35 -22.44
CA PRO A 110 15.35 5.75 -23.43
C PRO A 110 14.49 5.25 -24.60
N SER A 111 14.14 6.14 -25.51
CA SER A 111 13.50 5.80 -26.77
C SER A 111 14.58 5.58 -27.80
N GLY A 112 14.90 4.33 -28.10
CA GLY A 112 15.77 4.03 -29.25
C GLY A 112 15.09 4.44 -30.55
N GLY A 113 15.65 5.41 -31.28
CA GLY A 113 15.24 5.77 -32.63
C GLY A 113 14.35 7.02 -32.75
N LEU A 114 14.05 7.40 -33.99
CA LEU A 114 13.13 8.49 -34.32
C LEU A 114 11.71 8.07 -34.03
N ARG A 115 11.06 8.80 -33.10
CA ARG A 115 9.65 8.60 -32.73
C ARG A 115 8.90 9.92 -32.79
N SER A 116 7.59 9.85 -32.99
CA SER A 116 6.72 11.00 -32.83
C SER A 116 6.75 11.45 -31.36
N THR A 117 6.68 12.76 -31.13
CA THR A 117 6.78 13.33 -29.77
C THR A 117 5.79 12.69 -28.78
N PHE A 118 4.56 12.39 -29.21
CA PHE A 118 3.53 11.77 -28.38
C PHE A 118 3.86 10.30 -28.04
N GLU A 119 4.56 9.56 -28.89
CA GLU A 119 5.00 8.19 -28.63
C GLU A 119 6.17 8.13 -27.64
N ALA A 120 6.96 9.20 -27.56
CA ALA A 120 8.12 9.29 -26.68
C ALA A 120 7.78 9.76 -25.26
N ARG A 121 6.51 10.10 -24.98
CA ARG A 121 6.05 10.61 -23.69
C ARG A 121 5.45 9.53 -22.81
N GLY A 122 5.57 9.72 -21.50
CA GLY A 122 4.74 9.05 -20.52
C GLY A 122 3.43 9.80 -20.25
N TYR A 123 2.44 9.08 -19.81
CA TYR A 123 1.10 9.59 -19.54
C TYR A 123 0.65 9.18 -18.16
N THR A 124 0.16 10.14 -17.37
CA THR A 124 -0.53 9.85 -16.13
C THR A 124 -2.00 9.66 -16.40
N ALA A 125 -2.59 8.64 -15.80
CA ALA A 125 -4.02 8.37 -15.83
C ALA A 125 -4.57 8.44 -14.40
N TRP A 126 -5.58 9.30 -14.19
CA TRP A 126 -6.20 9.43 -12.87
C TRP A 126 -6.78 8.09 -12.41
N ASP A 127 -6.50 7.73 -11.15
CA ASP A 127 -7.16 6.64 -10.46
C ASP A 127 -8.27 7.21 -9.56
N PRO A 128 -9.53 7.23 -10.00
CA PRO A 128 -10.63 7.77 -9.21
C PRO A 128 -11.02 6.91 -8.01
N THR A 129 -10.45 5.73 -7.86
CA THR A 129 -10.66 4.84 -6.71
C THR A 129 -9.74 5.16 -5.53
N SER A 130 -8.71 5.99 -5.75
CA SER A 130 -7.86 6.60 -4.72
C SER A 130 -8.19 8.09 -4.59
N TYR A 131 -8.39 8.54 -3.35
CA TYR A 131 -8.76 9.95 -3.11
C TYR A 131 -7.56 10.88 -3.32
N ALA A 132 -7.82 12.03 -3.95
CA ALA A 132 -6.87 13.13 -3.98
C ALA A 132 -6.65 13.71 -2.57
N PHE A 133 -5.46 14.20 -2.31
CA PHE A 133 -5.06 14.68 -0.98
C PHE A 133 -4.13 15.89 -1.08
N ILE A 134 -4.03 16.65 0.00
CA ILE A 134 -3.10 17.77 0.10
C ILE A 134 -1.92 17.37 0.98
N LYS A 135 -0.73 17.42 0.41
CA LYS A 135 0.55 17.16 1.08
C LYS A 135 1.53 18.31 0.77
N ASP A 136 2.21 18.82 1.77
CA ASP A 136 3.20 19.90 1.62
C ASP A 136 2.65 21.16 0.88
N GLY A 137 1.36 21.44 1.01
CA GLY A 137 0.71 22.57 0.33
C GLY A 137 0.43 22.35 -1.16
N ILE A 138 0.49 21.10 -1.64
CA ILE A 138 0.25 20.71 -3.03
C ILE A 138 -0.95 19.75 -3.07
N LEU A 139 -1.84 19.93 -4.05
CA LEU A 139 -2.87 18.95 -4.34
C LEU A 139 -2.27 17.77 -5.10
N CYS A 140 -2.23 16.61 -4.46
CA CYS A 140 -1.75 15.35 -5.04
C CYS A 140 -2.95 14.56 -5.58
N ILE A 141 -2.92 14.26 -6.87
CA ILE A 141 -3.95 13.48 -7.57
C ILE A 141 -3.37 12.09 -7.85
N PRO A 142 -3.86 11.02 -7.21
CA PRO A 142 -3.33 9.67 -7.43
C PRO A 142 -3.54 9.23 -8.89
N THR A 143 -2.47 8.78 -9.52
CA THR A 143 -2.46 8.38 -10.92
C THR A 143 -1.65 7.09 -11.14
N ALA A 144 -1.95 6.42 -12.24
CA ALA A 144 -1.07 5.44 -12.86
C ALA A 144 -0.22 6.13 -13.94
N PHE A 145 0.99 5.63 -14.18
CA PHE A 145 1.89 6.17 -15.17
C PHE A 145 2.28 5.12 -16.22
N CYS A 146 1.99 5.39 -17.49
CA CYS A 146 2.19 4.45 -18.58
C CYS A 146 2.71 5.12 -19.84
N SER A 147 3.27 4.33 -20.75
CA SER A 147 3.67 4.77 -22.09
C SER A 147 2.45 5.06 -22.99
N TYR A 148 2.67 5.64 -24.15
CA TYR A 148 1.63 5.82 -25.17
C TYR A 148 0.95 4.49 -25.56
N ASN A 149 1.72 3.42 -25.64
CA ASN A 149 1.23 2.08 -25.95
C ASN A 149 0.65 1.34 -24.73
N GLY A 150 0.67 1.97 -23.57
CA GLY A 150 0.13 1.40 -22.34
C GLY A 150 1.12 0.53 -21.54
N ASP A 151 2.41 0.53 -21.84
CA ASP A 151 3.40 -0.15 -21.02
C ASP A 151 3.47 0.50 -19.64
N ALA A 152 3.59 -0.30 -18.60
CA ALA A 152 3.71 0.20 -17.23
C ALA A 152 5.04 0.92 -17.03
N LEU A 153 4.99 2.15 -16.51
CA LEU A 153 6.16 2.97 -16.17
C LEU A 153 6.20 3.29 -14.67
N ASP A 154 5.31 2.68 -13.90
CA ASP A 154 5.19 2.79 -12.45
C ASP A 154 4.85 1.44 -11.81
N LYS A 155 4.75 1.43 -10.49
CA LYS A 155 4.36 0.24 -9.70
C LYS A 155 2.84 0.04 -9.67
N LYS A 156 2.04 1.09 -9.83
CA LYS A 156 0.58 1.05 -9.69
C LYS A 156 -0.14 0.46 -10.90
N THR A 157 0.34 0.70 -12.11
CA THR A 157 -0.28 0.17 -13.33
C THR A 157 -0.40 -1.36 -13.33
N PRO A 158 0.66 -2.14 -13.00
CA PRO A 158 0.53 -3.60 -12.89
C PRO A 158 -0.46 -4.02 -11.80
N LEU A 159 -0.48 -3.32 -10.66
CA LEU A 159 -1.40 -3.60 -9.56
C LEU A 159 -2.85 -3.43 -9.98
N LEU A 160 -3.22 -2.30 -10.58
CA LEU A 160 -4.58 -2.04 -11.06
C LEU A 160 -5.03 -3.10 -12.09
N ARG A 161 -4.13 -3.48 -13.00
CA ARG A 161 -4.40 -4.56 -13.98
C ARG A 161 -4.62 -5.91 -13.32
N SER A 162 -3.85 -6.22 -12.26
CA SER A 162 -4.03 -7.47 -11.51
C SER A 162 -5.35 -7.50 -10.75
N MET A 163 -5.79 -6.36 -10.20
CA MET A 163 -7.11 -6.23 -9.55
C MET A 163 -8.24 -6.52 -10.53
N GLU A 164 -8.17 -5.98 -11.75
CA GLU A 164 -9.17 -6.24 -12.78
C GLU A 164 -9.13 -7.71 -13.27
N ALA A 165 -7.94 -8.28 -13.40
CA ALA A 165 -7.78 -9.68 -13.79
C ALA A 165 -8.42 -10.63 -12.75
N ILE A 166 -8.18 -10.42 -11.45
CA ILE A 166 -8.77 -11.25 -10.39
C ILE A 166 -10.27 -11.01 -10.27
N ASN A 167 -10.74 -9.77 -10.43
CA ASN A 167 -12.16 -9.45 -10.47
C ASN A 167 -12.88 -10.26 -11.54
N ARG A 168 -12.41 -10.21 -12.78
CA ARG A 168 -13.00 -10.91 -13.92
C ARG A 168 -13.00 -12.44 -13.74
N GLN A 169 -11.87 -13.02 -13.30
CA GLN A 169 -11.78 -14.49 -13.15
C GLN A 169 -12.51 -14.99 -11.91
N GLY A 170 -12.44 -14.27 -10.81
CA GLY A 170 -13.14 -14.62 -9.58
C GLY A 170 -14.67 -14.53 -9.72
N THR A 171 -15.17 -13.47 -10.36
CA THR A 171 -16.60 -13.35 -10.69
C THR A 171 -17.08 -14.50 -11.57
N ARG A 172 -16.29 -14.89 -12.60
CA ARG A 172 -16.57 -16.04 -13.44
C ARG A 172 -16.62 -17.34 -12.63
N LEU A 173 -15.66 -17.55 -11.73
CA LEU A 173 -15.63 -18.73 -10.86
C LEU A 173 -16.85 -18.82 -9.96
N LEU A 174 -17.21 -17.71 -9.29
CA LEU A 174 -18.37 -17.66 -8.41
C LEU A 174 -19.67 -17.90 -9.17
N ALA A 175 -19.79 -17.41 -10.40
CA ALA A 175 -20.95 -17.70 -11.26
C ALA A 175 -21.08 -19.20 -11.57
N ILE A 176 -19.98 -19.91 -11.82
CA ILE A 176 -19.97 -21.39 -12.01
C ILE A 176 -20.44 -22.09 -10.72
N LEU A 177 -20.10 -21.56 -9.55
CA LEU A 177 -20.55 -22.06 -8.25
C LEU A 177 -22.00 -21.63 -7.90
N GLY A 178 -22.73 -21.02 -8.84
CA GLY A 178 -24.11 -20.57 -8.66
C GLY A 178 -24.24 -19.30 -7.80
N LYS A 179 -23.16 -18.57 -7.56
CA LYS A 179 -23.14 -17.34 -6.76
C LYS A 179 -23.02 -16.12 -7.66
N LYS A 180 -23.86 -15.13 -7.39
CA LYS A 180 -23.81 -13.84 -8.09
C LYS A 180 -23.11 -12.82 -7.21
N THR A 181 -22.13 -12.11 -7.76
CA THR A 181 -21.46 -10.97 -7.13
C THR A 181 -21.22 -9.90 -8.19
N GLU A 182 -21.20 -8.65 -7.77
CA GLU A 182 -20.94 -7.51 -8.65
C GLU A 182 -19.44 -7.34 -8.88
N ARG A 183 -18.63 -7.55 -7.83
CA ARG A 183 -17.17 -7.35 -7.88
C ARG A 183 -16.44 -8.21 -6.87
N ILE A 184 -15.22 -8.58 -7.24
CA ILE A 184 -14.20 -9.13 -6.35
C ILE A 184 -13.24 -8.00 -5.96
N ASN A 185 -13.03 -7.83 -4.67
CA ASN A 185 -12.08 -6.88 -4.12
C ASN A 185 -10.93 -7.59 -3.41
N VAL A 186 -9.73 -7.08 -3.59
CA VAL A 186 -8.55 -7.50 -2.82
C VAL A 186 -8.26 -6.41 -1.80
N SER A 187 -8.06 -6.80 -0.55
CA SER A 187 -7.65 -5.93 0.53
C SER A 187 -6.28 -6.35 1.07
N VAL A 188 -5.53 -5.38 1.60
CA VAL A 188 -4.26 -5.62 2.27
C VAL A 188 -4.08 -4.64 3.42
N GLY A 189 -3.45 -5.13 4.51
CA GLY A 189 -2.92 -4.34 5.61
C GLY A 189 -1.40 -4.52 5.63
N PRO A 190 -0.62 -3.60 5.04
CA PRO A 190 0.84 -3.68 5.04
C PRO A 190 1.39 -3.17 6.37
N GLU A 191 1.99 -4.03 7.15
CA GLU A 191 2.70 -3.68 8.38
C GLU A 191 4.10 -3.16 8.00
N GLN A 192 4.48 -1.99 8.50
CA GLN A 192 5.78 -1.38 8.21
C GLN A 192 6.66 -1.38 9.44
N GLU A 193 7.69 -2.20 9.43
CA GLU A 193 8.78 -2.13 10.40
C GLU A 193 9.82 -1.09 9.97
N TYR A 194 10.49 -0.47 10.95
CA TYR A 194 11.48 0.57 10.69
C TYR A 194 12.40 0.78 11.91
N PHE A 195 13.60 1.34 11.67
CA PHE A 195 14.50 1.74 12.73
C PHE A 195 14.50 3.27 12.89
N LEU A 196 14.58 3.73 14.14
CA LEU A 196 14.81 5.13 14.47
C LEU A 196 16.16 5.28 15.18
N ILE A 197 17.06 6.03 14.56
CA ILE A 197 18.38 6.30 15.12
C ILE A 197 18.62 7.80 15.24
N ASP A 198 19.58 8.16 16.08
CA ASP A 198 19.99 9.56 16.25
C ASP A 198 20.65 10.09 14.97
N THR A 199 20.18 11.23 14.43
CA THR A 199 20.71 11.80 13.19
C THR A 199 22.21 12.11 13.28
N ALA A 200 22.68 12.64 14.42
CA ALA A 200 24.10 12.96 14.59
C ALA A 200 25.00 11.69 14.59
N MET A 201 24.46 10.55 14.99
CA MET A 201 25.14 9.26 14.88
C MET A 201 25.09 8.70 13.46
N TYR A 202 23.94 8.84 12.78
CA TYR A 202 23.77 8.45 11.37
C TYR A 202 24.77 9.16 10.47
N GLU A 203 24.92 10.47 10.61
CA GLU A 203 25.84 11.28 9.79
C GLU A 203 27.31 10.88 9.96
N LYS A 204 27.71 10.34 11.10
CA LYS A 204 29.04 9.80 11.36
C LYS A 204 29.29 8.44 10.73
N ARG A 205 28.22 7.69 10.40
CA ARG A 205 28.30 6.35 9.83
C ARG A 205 28.15 6.40 8.32
N LYS A 206 29.26 6.58 7.61
CA LYS A 206 29.26 6.66 6.12
C LYS A 206 28.76 5.40 5.44
N ASP A 207 28.94 4.24 6.05
CA ASP A 207 28.38 2.98 5.59
C ASP A 207 26.83 3.02 5.61
N LEU A 208 26.20 3.40 6.73
CA LEU A 208 24.73 3.59 6.77
C LEU A 208 24.24 4.62 5.76
N PHE A 209 24.96 5.74 5.64
CA PHE A 209 24.58 6.83 4.74
C PHE A 209 24.58 6.42 3.27
N TYR A 210 25.65 5.74 2.81
CA TYR A 210 25.83 5.40 1.40
C TYR A 210 25.23 4.06 1.00
N THR A 211 25.13 3.09 1.92
CA THR A 211 24.70 1.73 1.59
C THR A 211 23.41 1.31 2.29
N GLY A 212 22.87 2.16 3.18
CA GLY A 212 21.68 1.84 3.97
C GLY A 212 21.94 0.87 5.14
N ARG A 213 23.14 0.28 5.25
CA ARG A 213 23.48 -0.69 6.29
C ARG A 213 24.89 -0.51 6.82
N THR A 214 25.14 -1.05 8.03
CA THR A 214 26.48 -1.10 8.61
C THR A 214 27.32 -2.20 7.90
N LEU A 215 28.53 -1.86 7.51
CA LEU A 215 29.49 -2.79 6.88
C LEU A 215 30.53 -3.30 7.85
N PHE A 216 30.77 -2.59 8.96
CA PHE A 216 31.77 -2.92 9.99
C PHE A 216 31.36 -2.28 11.32
N GLY A 217 32.00 -2.69 12.40
CA GLY A 217 31.80 -2.16 13.74
C GLY A 217 31.59 -3.27 14.78
N ALA A 218 31.54 -2.89 16.05
CA ALA A 218 31.24 -3.81 17.13
C ALA A 218 29.72 -4.09 17.19
N ARG A 219 29.40 -5.28 17.71
CA ARG A 219 28.00 -5.60 18.04
C ARG A 219 27.44 -4.64 19.08
N PRO A 220 26.15 -4.38 19.10
CA PRO A 220 25.53 -3.57 20.14
C PRO A 220 25.71 -4.24 21.52
N PRO A 221 25.77 -3.45 22.60
CA PRO A 221 25.93 -3.99 23.97
C PRO A 221 24.73 -4.81 24.45
N LYS A 222 23.55 -4.56 23.88
CA LYS A 222 22.34 -5.38 24.03
C LYS A 222 22.01 -6.04 22.70
N GLY A 223 21.73 -7.36 22.74
CA GLY A 223 21.18 -8.13 21.65
C GLY A 223 19.66 -8.18 21.71
N GLN A 224 19.10 -9.33 21.41
CA GLN A 224 17.67 -9.60 21.36
C GLN A 224 17.26 -10.69 22.37
N GLU A 225 17.94 -10.73 23.49
CA GLU A 225 17.77 -11.76 24.50
C GLU A 225 16.30 -11.79 24.96
N LEU A 226 15.69 -12.97 24.88
CA LEU A 226 14.30 -13.23 25.27
C LEU A 226 13.25 -12.33 24.61
N SER A 227 13.63 -11.60 23.55
CA SER A 227 12.75 -10.62 22.87
C SER A 227 12.23 -9.51 23.80
N ASP A 228 12.98 -9.18 24.85
CA ASP A 228 12.58 -8.18 25.86
C ASP A 228 12.24 -6.82 25.27
N HIS A 229 12.94 -6.42 24.21
CA HIS A 229 12.74 -5.12 23.58
C HIS A 229 11.31 -4.99 23.00
N TYR A 230 10.78 -6.06 22.43
CA TYR A 230 9.43 -6.10 21.87
C TYR A 230 8.35 -5.69 22.90
N PHE A 231 8.47 -6.17 24.12
CA PHE A 231 7.56 -5.87 25.23
C PHE A 231 7.97 -4.63 26.05
N GLY A 232 9.06 -3.99 25.70
CA GLY A 232 9.62 -2.87 26.43
C GLY A 232 8.78 -1.59 26.28
N ALA A 233 8.91 -0.69 27.26
CA ALA A 233 8.28 0.62 27.18
C ALA A 233 8.89 1.47 26.04
N ILE A 234 8.04 2.14 25.26
CA ILE A 234 8.49 3.05 24.21
C ILE A 234 9.16 4.27 24.83
N LYS A 235 10.36 4.61 24.38
CA LYS A 235 11.12 5.76 24.90
C LYS A 235 10.39 7.09 24.68
N PRO A 236 10.43 8.05 25.62
CA PRO A 236 9.67 9.31 25.51
C PRO A 236 9.91 10.09 24.21
N ARG A 237 11.13 10.11 23.65
CA ARG A 237 11.41 10.78 22.37
C ARG A 237 10.72 10.07 21.19
N VAL A 238 10.65 8.74 21.23
CA VAL A 238 9.97 7.93 20.21
C VAL A 238 8.46 8.11 20.32
N VAL A 239 7.90 8.18 21.54
CA VAL A 239 6.48 8.50 21.76
C VAL A 239 6.10 9.83 21.13
N LYS A 240 6.93 10.86 21.26
CA LYS A 240 6.68 12.17 20.63
C LYS A 240 6.68 12.07 19.10
N TYR A 241 7.64 11.37 18.54
CA TYR A 241 7.70 11.08 17.11
C TYR A 241 6.44 10.36 16.65
N MET A 242 6.09 9.24 17.30
CA MET A 242 4.94 8.43 16.92
C MET A 242 3.62 9.20 17.02
N LYS A 243 3.51 10.13 18.00
CA LYS A 243 2.34 10.99 18.13
C LYS A 243 2.21 11.95 16.94
N GLU A 244 3.31 12.64 16.57
CA GLU A 244 3.29 13.55 15.42
C GLU A 244 3.08 12.78 14.11
N LEU A 245 3.66 11.59 13.98
CA LEU A 245 3.44 10.73 12.84
C LEU A 245 1.96 10.37 12.69
N ASP A 246 1.29 9.96 13.76
CA ASP A 246 -0.15 9.69 13.75
C ASP A 246 -0.96 10.92 13.27
N GLU A 247 -0.66 12.10 13.81
CA GLU A 247 -1.38 13.34 13.47
C GLU A 247 -1.24 13.70 11.99
N GLU A 248 -0.02 13.55 11.43
CA GLU A 248 0.22 13.80 10.00
C GLU A 248 -0.48 12.74 9.11
N LEU A 249 -0.43 11.47 9.50
CA LEU A 249 -1.10 10.39 8.76
C LEU A 249 -2.62 10.48 8.86
N TRP A 250 -3.18 10.85 10.02
CA TRP A 250 -4.62 11.06 10.17
C TRP A 250 -5.17 12.15 9.27
N LYS A 251 -4.43 13.26 9.07
CA LYS A 251 -4.82 14.30 8.10
C LYS A 251 -5.02 13.72 6.70
N LEU A 252 -4.23 12.72 6.34
CA LEU A 252 -4.29 12.02 5.06
C LEU A 252 -5.23 10.80 5.05
N GLY A 253 -6.01 10.62 6.11
CA GLY A 253 -6.96 9.50 6.19
C GLY A 253 -6.31 8.14 6.43
N ILE A 254 -5.05 8.09 6.84
CA ILE A 254 -4.31 6.86 7.13
C ILE A 254 -4.40 6.56 8.62
N LEU A 255 -4.94 5.40 8.96
CA LEU A 255 -5.10 4.93 10.34
C LEU A 255 -4.17 3.77 10.63
N ALA A 256 -3.33 3.91 11.67
CA ALA A 256 -2.73 2.76 12.33
C ALA A 256 -3.58 2.36 13.53
N LYS A 257 -3.76 1.06 13.70
CA LYS A 257 -4.37 0.50 14.90
C LYS A 257 -3.33 0.26 15.99
N THR A 258 -2.13 -0.14 15.59
CA THR A 258 -1.08 -0.57 16.51
C THR A 258 0.25 0.05 16.11
N LYS A 259 1.01 0.45 17.12
CA LYS A 259 2.42 0.85 17.03
C LYS A 259 3.12 0.39 18.30
N HIS A 260 4.28 -0.22 18.15
CA HIS A 260 5.03 -0.81 19.26
C HIS A 260 6.53 -0.91 18.93
N ASN A 261 7.30 -1.38 19.89
CA ASN A 261 8.68 -1.77 19.64
C ASN A 261 8.72 -3.11 18.92
N GLU A 262 9.71 -3.28 18.04
CA GLU A 262 10.08 -4.54 17.48
C GLU A 262 11.22 -5.22 18.25
N VAL A 263 11.61 -6.43 17.82
CA VAL A 263 12.57 -7.28 18.53
C VAL A 263 13.97 -6.65 18.58
N ALA A 264 14.40 -5.99 17.51
CA ALA A 264 15.72 -5.36 17.47
C ALA A 264 15.74 -4.02 18.25
N PRO A 265 16.88 -3.68 18.88
CA PRO A 265 17.04 -2.38 19.52
C PRO A 265 16.81 -1.22 18.55
N ALA A 266 16.00 -0.23 18.95
CA ALA A 266 15.58 0.93 18.15
C ALA A 266 14.71 0.59 16.93
N GLN A 267 14.16 -0.59 16.86
CA GLN A 267 13.19 -1.02 15.85
C GLN A 267 11.76 -0.83 16.38
N HIS A 268 10.87 -0.45 15.47
CA HIS A 268 9.47 -0.17 15.76
C HIS A 268 8.62 -0.63 14.58
N GLU A 269 7.32 -0.80 14.82
CA GLU A 269 6.35 -1.16 13.80
C GLU A 269 5.19 -0.17 13.76
N PHE A 270 4.64 -0.01 12.56
CA PHE A 270 3.41 0.70 12.27
C PHE A 270 2.47 -0.24 11.53
N ALA A 271 1.37 -0.64 12.18
CA ALA A 271 0.38 -1.56 11.62
C ALA A 271 -0.91 -0.82 11.23
N PRO A 272 -1.12 -0.48 9.95
CA PRO A 272 -2.31 0.22 9.48
C PRO A 272 -3.53 -0.70 9.45
N ILE A 273 -4.71 -0.10 9.48
CA ILE A 273 -5.95 -0.81 9.19
C ILE A 273 -5.98 -1.13 7.69
N PHE A 274 -6.34 -2.36 7.34
CA PHE A 274 -6.43 -2.80 5.95
C PHE A 274 -7.48 -2.02 5.14
N THR A 275 -7.21 -1.85 3.86
CA THR A 275 -8.14 -1.30 2.88
C THR A 275 -7.94 -1.98 1.53
N THR A 276 -8.62 -1.50 0.46
CA THR A 276 -8.40 -2.03 -0.90
C THR A 276 -6.92 -1.89 -1.29
N VAL A 277 -6.41 -2.87 -2.00
CA VAL A 277 -4.96 -3.02 -2.23
C VAL A 277 -4.31 -1.81 -2.90
N ASN A 278 -4.99 -1.13 -3.84
CA ASN A 278 -4.47 0.08 -4.48
C ASN A 278 -4.39 1.26 -3.49
N VAL A 279 -5.40 1.47 -2.67
CA VAL A 279 -5.42 2.52 -1.64
C VAL A 279 -4.38 2.21 -0.55
N ALA A 280 -4.31 0.96 -0.09
CA ALA A 280 -3.32 0.55 0.91
C ALA A 280 -1.88 0.77 0.42
N THR A 281 -1.61 0.50 -0.87
CA THR A 281 -0.31 0.72 -1.46
C THR A 281 0.03 2.21 -1.54
N ASP A 282 -0.89 3.07 -1.98
CA ASP A 282 -0.72 4.52 -1.95
C ASP A 282 -0.47 5.03 -0.52
N GLN A 283 -1.25 4.56 0.44
CA GLN A 283 -1.09 4.91 1.85
C GLN A 283 0.25 4.47 2.43
N ASN A 284 0.75 3.28 2.05
CA ASN A 284 2.05 2.82 2.50
C ASN A 284 3.20 3.66 1.94
N GLN A 285 3.15 4.07 0.67
CA GLN A 285 4.13 4.98 0.08
C GLN A 285 4.17 6.33 0.82
N LEU A 286 2.99 6.89 1.10
CA LEU A 286 2.88 8.12 1.89
C LEU A 286 3.41 7.93 3.31
N THR A 287 3.09 6.82 3.95
CA THR A 287 3.57 6.49 5.30
C THR A 287 5.09 6.47 5.36
N MET A 288 5.75 5.80 4.42
CA MET A 288 7.23 5.74 4.35
C MET A 288 7.85 7.11 4.15
N GLU A 289 7.25 7.97 3.33
CA GLU A 289 7.71 9.35 3.12
C GLU A 289 7.56 10.18 4.40
N ILE A 290 6.39 10.14 5.03
CA ILE A 290 6.07 10.93 6.22
C ILE A 290 6.89 10.46 7.43
N MET A 291 7.12 9.17 7.59
CA MET A 291 8.01 8.62 8.62
C MET A 291 9.38 9.29 8.60
N LYS A 292 9.99 9.43 7.42
CA LYS A 292 11.29 10.10 7.27
C LYS A 292 11.21 11.59 7.58
N LYS A 293 10.17 12.29 7.10
CA LYS A 293 9.98 13.73 7.34
C LYS A 293 9.77 14.05 8.81
N VAL A 294 8.92 13.27 9.48
CA VAL A 294 8.65 13.47 10.92
C VAL A 294 9.88 13.10 11.76
N ALA A 295 10.61 12.03 11.40
CA ALA A 295 11.84 11.66 12.12
C ALA A 295 12.88 12.80 12.10
N ALA A 296 13.06 13.45 10.95
CA ALA A 296 13.98 14.59 10.81
C ALA A 296 13.61 15.75 11.75
N LYS A 297 12.31 16.07 11.93
CA LYS A 297 11.86 17.11 12.88
C LYS A 297 12.22 16.78 14.34
N HIS A 298 12.37 15.50 14.67
CA HIS A 298 12.74 15.02 16.01
C HIS A 298 14.24 14.71 16.15
N ASN A 299 15.08 15.18 15.22
CA ASN A 299 16.52 14.88 15.18
C ASN A 299 16.81 13.36 15.16
N MET A 300 15.94 12.62 14.49
CA MET A 300 16.08 11.19 14.25
C MET A 300 16.07 10.88 12.76
N THR A 301 16.72 9.79 12.39
CA THR A 301 16.69 9.25 11.03
C THR A 301 15.90 7.96 11.03
N CYS A 302 14.88 7.89 10.20
CA CYS A 302 14.09 6.69 9.97
C CYS A 302 14.75 5.85 8.88
N LEU A 303 15.16 4.63 9.23
CA LEU A 303 15.74 3.67 8.31
C LEU A 303 14.65 2.66 7.88
N LEU A 304 14.42 2.60 6.59
CA LEU A 304 13.47 1.66 5.96
C LEU A 304 14.22 0.54 5.20
N HIS A 305 15.55 0.53 5.26
CA HIS A 305 16.35 -0.57 4.74
C HIS A 305 16.05 -1.85 5.53
N GLU A 306 15.91 -2.98 4.86
CA GLU A 306 15.43 -4.22 5.46
C GLU A 306 16.42 -4.80 6.47
N LYS A 307 17.72 -4.58 6.29
CA LYS A 307 18.77 -5.06 7.19
C LYS A 307 19.85 -4.00 7.46
N PRO A 308 19.54 -2.94 8.21
CA PRO A 308 20.49 -1.87 8.46
C PRO A 308 21.60 -2.27 9.43
N PHE A 309 21.36 -3.28 10.30
CA PHE A 309 22.31 -3.71 11.31
C PHE A 309 22.51 -5.23 11.30
N ASP A 310 23.76 -5.66 11.20
CA ASP A 310 24.12 -7.06 11.29
C ASP A 310 23.93 -7.60 12.73
N GLY A 311 23.58 -8.88 12.83
CA GLY A 311 23.45 -9.59 14.11
C GLY A 311 22.18 -9.31 14.92
N VAL A 312 21.23 -8.51 14.39
CA VAL A 312 19.90 -8.27 14.95
C VAL A 312 18.83 -8.45 13.87
N ASN A 313 17.53 -8.44 14.23
CA ASN A 313 16.45 -8.52 13.25
C ASN A 313 16.55 -7.40 12.21
N GLY A 314 15.97 -7.66 11.05
CA GLY A 314 15.72 -6.68 10.03
C GLY A 314 14.28 -6.18 10.04
N SER A 315 13.99 -5.18 9.22
CA SER A 315 12.67 -4.63 9.03
C SER A 315 11.98 -5.26 7.82
N GLY A 316 10.76 -5.68 7.99
CA GLY A 316 9.89 -6.21 6.95
C GLY A 316 8.70 -5.34 6.65
N LYS A 317 7.95 -5.82 5.68
CA LYS A 317 6.65 -5.32 5.33
C LYS A 317 5.72 -6.52 5.17
N HIS A 318 5.09 -6.94 6.27
CA HIS A 318 4.13 -8.03 6.23
C HIS A 318 2.85 -7.58 5.56
N ASN A 319 2.44 -8.27 4.51
CA ASN A 319 1.21 -7.98 3.78
C ASN A 319 0.12 -8.97 4.18
N ASN A 320 -0.73 -8.58 5.12
CA ASN A 320 -1.94 -9.34 5.48
C ASN A 320 -3.02 -9.03 4.45
N TRP A 321 -3.36 -9.98 3.59
CA TRP A 321 -4.27 -9.74 2.47
C TRP A 321 -5.47 -10.70 2.45
N SER A 322 -6.52 -10.30 1.77
CA SER A 322 -7.70 -11.11 1.58
C SER A 322 -8.43 -10.80 0.28
N ILE A 323 -9.29 -11.72 -0.14
CA ILE A 323 -10.17 -11.58 -1.29
C ILE A 323 -11.62 -11.59 -0.80
N SER A 324 -12.40 -10.60 -1.18
CA SER A 324 -13.78 -10.44 -0.71
C SER A 324 -14.75 -10.07 -1.83
N THR A 325 -16.02 -10.31 -1.55
CA THR A 325 -17.17 -9.87 -2.35
C THR A 325 -18.07 -8.99 -1.50
N ASP A 326 -19.15 -8.52 -2.06
CA ASP A 326 -20.29 -7.94 -1.36
C ASP A 326 -20.88 -8.86 -0.27
N SER A 327 -20.73 -10.18 -0.45
CA SER A 327 -21.25 -11.21 0.48
C SER A 327 -20.28 -11.63 1.58
N GLY A 328 -19.01 -11.18 1.56
CA GLY A 328 -18.00 -11.48 2.58
C GLY A 328 -16.66 -11.95 2.03
N ASN A 329 -15.79 -12.38 2.96
CA ASN A 329 -14.43 -12.83 2.68
C ASN A 329 -14.43 -14.24 2.08
N LEU A 330 -13.76 -14.41 0.95
CA LEU A 330 -13.64 -15.70 0.26
C LEU A 330 -12.59 -16.64 0.90
N LEU A 331 -11.71 -16.09 1.72
CA LEU A 331 -10.71 -16.84 2.50
C LEU A 331 -11.19 -17.12 3.94
N ASP A 332 -12.48 -16.92 4.22
CA ASP A 332 -13.07 -17.33 5.50
C ASP A 332 -13.41 -18.81 5.47
N PRO A 333 -12.73 -19.66 6.28
CA PRO A 333 -12.98 -21.09 6.32
C PRO A 333 -14.36 -21.43 6.91
N GLY A 334 -14.99 -20.50 7.64
CA GLY A 334 -16.21 -20.75 8.40
C GLY A 334 -15.98 -21.68 9.59
N LYS A 335 -17.10 -22.19 10.15
CA LYS A 335 -17.05 -23.08 11.33
C LYS A 335 -16.60 -24.50 10.99
N SER A 336 -16.83 -24.96 9.77
CA SER A 336 -16.48 -26.30 9.28
C SER A 336 -15.74 -26.17 7.96
N PRO A 337 -14.41 -25.92 7.98
CA PRO A 337 -13.62 -25.73 6.76
C PRO A 337 -13.75 -26.88 5.76
N GLN A 338 -13.82 -28.12 6.25
CA GLN A 338 -13.93 -29.34 5.42
C GLN A 338 -15.23 -29.40 4.60
N ASP A 339 -16.27 -28.71 5.02
CA ASP A 339 -17.58 -28.66 4.37
C ASP A 339 -17.74 -27.42 3.47
N ASN A 340 -16.77 -26.50 3.50
CA ASN A 340 -16.80 -25.27 2.72
C ASN A 340 -16.05 -25.43 1.39
N ALA A 341 -16.72 -26.05 0.43
CA ALA A 341 -16.13 -26.35 -0.89
C ALA A 341 -15.63 -25.09 -1.63
N GLN A 342 -16.30 -23.94 -1.49
CA GLN A 342 -15.86 -22.68 -2.08
C GLN A 342 -14.52 -22.23 -1.49
N PHE A 343 -14.42 -22.22 -0.16
CA PHE A 343 -13.18 -21.87 0.54
C PHE A 343 -12.04 -22.80 0.12
N LEU A 344 -12.27 -24.11 0.16
CA LEU A 344 -11.25 -25.11 -0.20
C LEU A 344 -10.78 -24.96 -1.66
N LEU A 345 -11.69 -24.67 -2.59
CA LEU A 345 -11.34 -24.46 -4.00
C LEU A 345 -10.49 -23.18 -4.18
N ILE A 346 -10.87 -22.09 -3.52
CA ILE A 346 -10.12 -20.83 -3.59
C ILE A 346 -8.75 -20.99 -2.93
N LEU A 347 -8.69 -21.66 -1.76
CA LEU A 347 -7.42 -21.98 -1.11
C LEU A 347 -6.50 -22.80 -2.02
N ALA A 348 -7.02 -23.84 -2.63
CA ALA A 348 -6.26 -24.67 -3.58
C ALA A 348 -5.77 -23.87 -4.79
N ALA A 349 -6.59 -22.93 -5.30
CA ALA A 349 -6.18 -22.03 -6.39
C ALA A 349 -5.06 -21.08 -5.97
N VAL A 350 -5.09 -20.55 -4.75
CA VAL A 350 -4.02 -19.71 -4.19
C VAL A 350 -2.73 -20.52 -4.04
N ILE A 351 -2.79 -21.75 -3.49
CA ILE A 351 -1.64 -22.65 -3.36
C ILE A 351 -1.02 -22.90 -4.74
N ALA A 352 -1.83 -23.28 -5.71
CA ALA A 352 -1.37 -23.54 -7.07
C ALA A 352 -0.75 -22.31 -7.73
N ALA A 353 -1.31 -21.11 -7.50
CA ALA A 353 -0.77 -19.87 -8.01
C ALA A 353 0.59 -19.53 -7.38
N VAL A 354 0.75 -19.70 -6.08
CA VAL A 354 2.02 -19.49 -5.37
C VAL A 354 3.09 -20.46 -5.89
N ASP A 355 2.76 -21.73 -6.08
CA ASP A 355 3.68 -22.73 -6.60
C ASP A 355 4.09 -22.43 -8.06
N THR A 356 3.11 -22.12 -8.91
CA THR A 356 3.33 -21.86 -10.34
C THR A 356 4.12 -20.56 -10.59
N HIS A 357 3.91 -19.52 -9.77
CA HIS A 357 4.45 -18.17 -9.97
C HIS A 357 5.40 -17.73 -8.84
N GLN A 358 6.04 -18.68 -8.18
CA GLN A 358 6.99 -18.41 -7.10
C GLN A 358 8.18 -17.53 -7.51
N ASP A 359 8.54 -17.55 -8.79
CA ASP A 359 9.58 -16.71 -9.38
C ASP A 359 9.21 -15.22 -9.31
N LEU A 360 7.95 -14.86 -9.54
CA LEU A 360 7.46 -13.48 -9.39
C LEU A 360 7.50 -13.04 -7.93
N LEU A 361 7.15 -13.91 -6.99
CA LEU A 361 7.25 -13.64 -5.56
C LEU A 361 8.71 -13.43 -5.14
N ARG A 362 9.63 -14.24 -5.69
CA ARG A 362 11.07 -14.08 -5.44
C ARG A 362 11.61 -12.77 -5.99
N ILE A 363 11.19 -12.34 -7.19
CA ILE A 363 11.58 -11.04 -7.74
C ILE A 363 11.14 -9.90 -6.83
N ALA A 364 9.94 -9.99 -6.25
CA ALA A 364 9.43 -8.96 -5.34
C ALA A 364 10.26 -8.79 -4.06
N VAL A 365 10.94 -9.86 -3.59
CA VAL A 365 11.77 -9.84 -2.38
C VAL A 365 13.27 -9.93 -2.65
N ALA A 366 13.69 -10.10 -3.91
CA ALA A 366 15.10 -10.25 -4.31
C ALA A 366 15.78 -8.90 -4.47
N SER A 367 15.90 -8.14 -3.40
CA SER A 367 16.73 -6.93 -3.35
C SER A 367 18.05 -7.22 -2.64
N ALA A 368 19.11 -6.45 -2.97
CA ALA A 368 20.40 -6.57 -2.32
C ALA A 368 20.33 -6.38 -0.79
N SER A 369 19.40 -5.54 -0.33
CA SER A 369 19.12 -5.31 1.09
C SER A 369 18.47 -6.52 1.75
N ASN A 370 17.54 -7.16 1.08
CA ASN A 370 16.80 -8.31 1.58
C ASN A 370 17.65 -9.60 1.64
N ASP A 371 18.67 -9.72 0.79
CA ASP A 371 19.60 -10.87 0.79
C ASP A 371 20.29 -11.08 2.15
N HIS A 372 20.49 -10.01 2.91
CA HIS A 372 21.07 -10.07 4.26
C HIS A 372 20.08 -10.48 5.35
N ARG A 373 18.78 -10.52 5.01
CA ARG A 373 17.68 -10.77 5.92
C ARG A 373 17.02 -12.13 5.69
N LEU A 374 17.12 -12.69 4.49
CA LEU A 374 16.46 -13.94 4.10
C LEU A 374 16.73 -15.08 5.09
N GLY A 375 15.65 -15.80 5.45
CA GLY A 375 15.70 -16.97 6.31
C GLY A 375 15.88 -16.71 7.80
N ALA A 376 15.86 -15.45 8.25
CA ALA A 376 16.01 -15.10 9.66
C ALA A 376 14.70 -14.54 10.24
N ASN A 377 14.22 -15.12 11.35
CA ASN A 377 13.02 -14.71 12.08
C ASN A 377 11.79 -14.49 11.15
N GLU A 378 11.15 -13.31 11.20
CA GLU A 378 9.99 -12.96 10.36
C GLU A 378 10.38 -12.50 8.94
N ALA A 379 11.63 -12.72 8.53
CA ALA A 379 12.09 -12.40 7.19
C ALA A 379 11.43 -13.30 6.12
N PRO A 380 11.42 -12.87 4.85
CA PRO A 380 11.01 -13.72 3.74
C PRO A 380 11.83 -15.04 3.78
N PRO A 381 11.19 -16.19 3.58
CA PRO A 381 11.92 -17.45 3.52
C PRO A 381 12.82 -17.48 2.28
N ALA A 382 13.99 -18.09 2.42
CA ALA A 382 14.87 -18.37 1.27
C ALA A 382 14.20 -19.29 0.24
N ILE A 383 13.25 -20.11 0.69
CA ILE A 383 12.38 -20.96 -0.13
C ILE A 383 10.93 -20.46 0.07
N VAL A 384 10.25 -20.17 -1.03
CA VAL A 384 8.82 -19.81 -0.98
C VAL A 384 8.03 -21.04 -0.51
N SER A 385 7.29 -20.88 0.58
CA SER A 385 6.47 -21.95 1.16
C SER A 385 5.15 -21.36 1.69
N MET A 386 4.17 -22.25 1.89
CA MET A 386 2.88 -21.87 2.47
C MET A 386 2.67 -22.67 3.76
N PHE A 387 2.29 -21.97 4.81
CA PHE A 387 1.92 -22.58 6.08
C PHE A 387 0.41 -22.44 6.30
N LEU A 388 -0.29 -23.56 6.36
CA LEU A 388 -1.76 -23.62 6.51
C LEU A 388 -2.20 -23.90 7.96
N GLY A 389 -1.26 -24.24 8.84
CA GLY A 389 -1.56 -24.81 10.14
C GLY A 389 -1.93 -26.28 10.08
N GLU A 390 -1.97 -26.96 11.24
CA GLU A 390 -2.18 -28.41 11.30
C GLU A 390 -3.56 -28.83 10.79
N GLU A 391 -4.60 -28.07 11.13
CA GLU A 391 -5.99 -28.41 10.79
C GLU A 391 -6.24 -28.36 9.28
N LEU A 392 -5.93 -27.24 8.63
CA LEU A 392 -6.12 -27.11 7.19
C LEU A 392 -5.19 -28.04 6.39
N THR A 393 -3.97 -28.24 6.84
CA THR A 393 -3.07 -29.23 6.23
C THR A 393 -3.66 -30.63 6.32
N GLY A 394 -4.19 -31.01 7.48
CA GLY A 394 -4.87 -32.32 7.67
C GLY A 394 -6.11 -32.48 6.81
N ILE A 395 -6.92 -31.44 6.65
CA ILE A 395 -8.11 -31.43 5.78
C ILE A 395 -7.69 -31.61 4.31
N MET A 396 -6.74 -30.83 3.83
CA MET A 396 -6.25 -30.90 2.44
C MET A 396 -5.64 -32.27 2.13
N GLN A 397 -4.86 -32.83 3.06
CA GLN A 397 -4.29 -34.16 2.91
C GLN A 397 -5.37 -35.24 2.90
N ALA A 398 -6.39 -35.15 3.76
CA ALA A 398 -7.51 -36.11 3.77
C ALA A 398 -8.27 -36.10 2.45
N ILE A 399 -8.51 -34.90 1.89
CA ILE A 399 -9.15 -34.76 0.57
C ILE A 399 -8.30 -35.38 -0.52
N ALA A 400 -6.99 -35.09 -0.55
CA ALA A 400 -6.05 -35.66 -1.53
C ALA A 400 -6.02 -37.20 -1.49
N ASP A 401 -6.12 -37.76 -0.29
CA ASP A 401 -6.12 -39.24 -0.07
C ASP A 401 -7.51 -39.87 -0.25
N GLY A 402 -8.55 -39.12 -0.57
CA GLY A 402 -9.93 -39.58 -0.65
C GLY A 402 -10.52 -40.10 0.67
N ARG A 403 -10.01 -39.57 1.79
CA ARG A 403 -10.43 -39.92 3.16
C ARG A 403 -11.30 -38.83 3.77
N THR A 404 -12.16 -39.22 4.73
CA THR A 404 -12.88 -38.25 5.56
C THR A 404 -11.94 -37.67 6.63
N TYR A 405 -11.89 -36.35 6.75
CA TYR A 405 -11.17 -35.70 7.83
C TYR A 405 -11.91 -35.88 9.14
N SER A 406 -11.23 -36.42 10.14
CA SER A 406 -11.72 -36.47 11.51
C SER A 406 -10.92 -35.47 12.36
N ARG A 407 -11.61 -34.50 12.95
CA ARG A 407 -11.00 -33.49 13.81
C ARG A 407 -10.29 -34.19 14.99
N ARG A 408 -8.99 -33.99 15.13
CA ARG A 408 -8.30 -34.36 16.38
C ARG A 408 -8.84 -33.50 17.49
N ALA A 409 -9.22 -34.11 18.62
CA ALA A 409 -9.62 -33.37 19.81
C ALA A 409 -8.55 -32.35 20.16
N LYS A 410 -8.87 -31.04 20.06
CA LYS A 410 -7.99 -29.99 20.55
C LYS A 410 -7.85 -30.18 22.06
N CYS A 411 -6.61 -30.15 22.55
CA CYS A 411 -6.38 -29.79 23.96
C CYS A 411 -6.91 -28.36 24.08
N GLU A 412 -8.07 -28.19 24.71
CA GLU A 412 -8.72 -26.90 24.88
C GLU A 412 -7.89 -26.05 25.85
N VAL A 413 -6.95 -25.30 25.30
CA VAL A 413 -6.63 -24.00 25.88
C VAL A 413 -7.54 -23.04 25.13
N GLU A 414 -8.69 -22.71 25.70
CA GLU A 414 -9.52 -21.60 25.25
C GLU A 414 -8.76 -20.29 25.45
N ILE A 415 -7.84 -20.02 24.55
CA ILE A 415 -7.41 -18.68 24.27
C ILE A 415 -8.25 -18.31 23.05
N GLY A 416 -9.22 -17.40 23.25
CA GLY A 416 -10.19 -16.98 22.22
C GLY A 416 -9.55 -16.18 21.09
N VAL A 417 -8.66 -16.83 20.35
CA VAL A 417 -8.08 -16.28 19.13
C VAL A 417 -8.43 -17.23 17.99
N HIS A 418 -9.43 -16.84 17.23
CA HIS A 418 -9.63 -17.43 15.91
C HIS A 418 -8.46 -17.03 15.03
N VAL A 419 -7.47 -17.88 14.95
CA VAL A 419 -6.37 -17.72 13.99
C VAL A 419 -6.93 -18.07 12.62
N LEU A 420 -7.36 -17.06 11.87
CA LEU A 420 -7.52 -17.18 10.44
C LEU A 420 -6.14 -17.49 9.84
N PRO A 421 -6.04 -18.30 8.77
CA PRO A 421 -4.77 -18.49 8.09
C PRO A 421 -4.24 -17.12 7.67
N LYS A 422 -3.15 -16.70 8.28
CA LYS A 422 -2.44 -15.49 7.89
C LYS A 422 -1.60 -15.86 6.67
N PHE A 423 -2.03 -15.43 5.50
CA PHE A 423 -1.15 -15.37 4.35
C PHE A 423 -0.36 -14.07 4.46
N SER A 424 0.85 -14.17 4.96
CA SER A 424 1.76 -13.03 4.94
C SER A 424 2.74 -13.19 3.79
N MET A 425 2.84 -12.17 2.99
CA MET A 425 3.90 -12.01 2.00
C MET A 425 4.71 -10.79 2.42
N ASP A 426 5.99 -11.00 2.64
CA ASP A 426 6.92 -9.92 2.94
C ASP A 426 7.41 -9.34 1.60
N SER A 427 7.22 -8.06 1.39
CA SER A 427 7.72 -7.33 0.22
C SER A 427 8.65 -6.21 0.67
N SER A 428 9.73 -6.03 -0.05
CA SER A 428 10.75 -5.03 0.26
C SER A 428 10.41 -3.61 -0.20
N ASP A 429 9.27 -3.38 -0.88
CA ASP A 429 8.88 -2.04 -1.39
C ASP A 429 7.37 -1.84 -1.48
#